data_5c13390bb954aa7f43397e418b5bba6d
#
_entry.id   5c13390bb954aa7f43397e418b5bba6d
#
_cell.length_a   1.000
_cell.length_b   1.000
_cell.length_c   1.000
_cell.angle_alpha   90.00
_cell.angle_beta   90.00
_cell.angle_gamma   90.00
#
_symmetry.space_group_name_H-M   'P 1'
#
loop_
_entity.id
_entity.type
_entity.pdbx_description
1 polymer ?
#
loop_
_entity_poly.entity_id
_entity_poly.type
_entity_poly.pdbx_seq_one_letter_code
_entity_poly.pdbx_strand_id
1 'polypeptide(L)'
;KAVNMLMRKSTGKDGEILNYDLYSDFGQALGENPTLVDEELNALKVAVLPLQDGEFYHYGTSREMISSTMAIQNLVYDQRAIMHLGVKAHPSIFTQNCCHGIKFEATNPNIWIENSWVPSTWTLTHENIITGVPQNDWSISLAPGICVDVAPMGETQWVLRPYGFNDAMRGDLRDVSTEYLGRPVG
;
A
#
# COMPACT_ATOMS: atom_id res chain seq x y z
N LYS A 1 -30.10 -3.19 -0.96
CA LYS A 1 -30.45 -3.43 -2.38
C LYS A 1 -29.18 -3.44 -3.24
N ALA A 2 -28.42 -2.34 -3.30
CA ALA A 2 -27.21 -2.23 -4.13
C ALA A 2 -26.17 -3.33 -3.86
N VAL A 3 -25.87 -3.67 -2.60
CA VAL A 3 -24.94 -4.75 -2.25
C VAL A 3 -25.36 -6.10 -2.85
N ASN A 4 -26.65 -6.46 -2.80
CA ASN A 4 -27.12 -7.71 -3.40
C ASN A 4 -27.01 -7.70 -4.94
N MET A 5 -27.15 -6.53 -5.55
CA MET A 5 -26.94 -6.37 -7.00
C MET A 5 -25.47 -6.58 -7.34
N LEU A 6 -24.56 -5.95 -6.62
CA LEU A 6 -23.12 -6.13 -6.79
C LEU A 6 -22.69 -7.59 -6.65
N MET A 7 -23.16 -8.26 -5.59
CA MET A 7 -22.85 -9.68 -5.39
C MET A 7 -23.33 -10.57 -6.53
N ARG A 8 -24.53 -10.32 -7.07
CA ARG A 8 -25.04 -11.08 -8.23
C ARG A 8 -24.25 -10.81 -9.51
N LYS A 9 -23.81 -9.56 -9.71
CA LYS A 9 -23.05 -9.16 -10.91
C LYS A 9 -21.59 -9.62 -10.85
N SER A 10 -21.05 -9.78 -9.64
CA SER A 10 -19.69 -10.31 -9.45
C SER A 10 -19.63 -11.84 -9.32
N THR A 11 -20.79 -12.52 -9.48
CA THR A 11 -20.86 -13.99 -9.39
C THR A 11 -21.49 -14.56 -10.66
N GLY A 12 -20.82 -15.48 -11.29
CA GLY A 12 -21.32 -16.22 -12.44
C GLY A 12 -22.39 -17.26 -12.06
N LYS A 13 -22.98 -17.89 -13.09
CA LYS A 13 -24.09 -18.86 -12.92
C LYS A 13 -23.69 -20.07 -12.07
N ASP A 14 -22.43 -20.47 -12.12
CA ASP A 14 -21.89 -21.63 -11.40
C ASP A 14 -21.19 -21.24 -10.10
N GLY A 15 -21.41 -20.02 -9.62
CA GLY A 15 -20.77 -19.50 -8.40
C GLY A 15 -19.32 -19.05 -8.61
N GLU A 16 -18.83 -19.00 -9.83
CA GLU A 16 -17.51 -18.44 -10.16
C GLU A 16 -17.46 -16.96 -9.85
N ILE A 17 -16.29 -16.45 -9.45
CA ILE A 17 -16.06 -15.03 -9.24
C ILE A 17 -15.76 -14.38 -10.59
N LEU A 18 -16.60 -13.42 -10.99
CA LEU A 18 -16.38 -12.61 -12.18
C LEU A 18 -15.54 -11.39 -11.84
N ASN A 19 -14.70 -10.99 -12.80
CA ASN A 19 -13.99 -9.72 -12.70
C ASN A 19 -14.97 -8.57 -12.96
N TYR A 20 -15.57 -8.05 -11.87
CA TYR A 20 -16.51 -6.95 -11.88
C TYR A 20 -15.92 -5.76 -11.15
N ASP A 21 -15.57 -4.72 -11.89
CA ASP A 21 -14.88 -3.54 -11.36
C ASP A 21 -15.88 -2.47 -10.88
N LEU A 22 -15.66 -1.96 -9.66
CA LEU A 22 -16.54 -0.97 -9.05
C LEU A 22 -16.47 0.41 -9.70
N TYR A 23 -15.38 0.73 -10.38
CA TYR A 23 -15.20 2.01 -11.06
C TYR A 23 -15.70 1.95 -12.51
N SER A 24 -15.21 0.97 -13.27
CA SER A 24 -15.54 0.84 -14.69
C SER A 24 -16.91 0.19 -14.96
N ASP A 25 -17.32 -0.80 -14.17
CA ASP A 25 -18.58 -1.51 -14.44
C ASP A 25 -19.74 -0.93 -13.63
N PHE A 26 -19.55 -0.76 -12.31
CA PHE A 26 -20.60 -0.24 -11.46
C PHE A 26 -20.71 1.28 -11.54
N GLY A 27 -19.59 2.00 -11.38
CA GLY A 27 -19.59 3.47 -11.31
C GLY A 27 -20.10 4.12 -12.59
N GLN A 28 -19.72 3.59 -13.75
CA GLN A 28 -20.16 4.11 -15.06
C GLN A 28 -21.63 3.83 -15.39
N ALA A 29 -22.26 2.90 -14.69
CA ALA A 29 -23.69 2.62 -14.82
C ALA A 29 -24.57 3.49 -13.90
N LEU A 30 -24.00 4.36 -13.09
CA LEU A 30 -24.73 5.20 -12.14
C LEU A 30 -24.91 6.64 -12.65
N GLY A 31 -25.86 7.34 -12.04
CA GLY A 31 -26.09 8.78 -12.27
C GLY A 31 -27.13 9.09 -13.33
N GLU A 32 -27.25 10.38 -13.67
CA GLU A 32 -28.26 10.84 -14.65
C GLU A 32 -27.87 10.59 -16.10
N ASN A 33 -26.56 10.46 -16.38
CA ASN A 33 -26.03 10.23 -17.72
C ASN A 33 -25.03 9.04 -17.68
N PRO A 34 -25.51 7.81 -17.44
CA PRO A 34 -24.63 6.65 -17.36
C PRO A 34 -23.97 6.38 -18.73
N THR A 35 -22.68 6.06 -18.72
CA THR A 35 -21.93 5.67 -19.92
C THR A 35 -22.00 4.16 -20.18
N LEU A 36 -22.38 3.39 -19.19
CA LEU A 36 -22.62 1.95 -19.28
C LEU A 36 -24.11 1.66 -19.16
N VAL A 37 -24.66 0.91 -20.13
CA VAL A 37 -26.07 0.51 -20.12
C VAL A 37 -26.25 -0.75 -19.27
N ASP A 38 -26.90 -0.60 -18.14
CA ASP A 38 -27.33 -1.67 -17.24
C ASP A 38 -28.67 -1.26 -16.61
N GLU A 39 -29.76 -1.84 -17.10
CA GLU A 39 -31.13 -1.43 -16.72
C GLU A 39 -31.36 -1.43 -15.19
N GLU A 40 -30.78 -2.39 -14.48
CA GLU A 40 -30.95 -2.51 -13.04
C GLU A 40 -30.16 -1.44 -12.27
N LEU A 41 -28.93 -1.14 -12.73
CA LEU A 41 -28.10 -0.12 -12.11
C LEU A 41 -28.51 1.30 -12.52
N ASN A 42 -28.87 1.51 -13.78
CA ASN A 42 -29.35 2.79 -14.28
C ASN A 42 -30.65 3.24 -13.56
N ALA A 43 -31.44 2.28 -13.06
CA ALA A 43 -32.64 2.59 -12.28
C ALA A 43 -32.37 3.00 -10.82
N LEU A 44 -31.12 2.95 -10.35
CA LEU A 44 -30.77 3.37 -9.00
C LEU A 44 -30.78 4.91 -8.90
N LYS A 45 -31.41 5.40 -7.85
CA LYS A 45 -31.29 6.82 -7.49
C LYS A 45 -29.93 7.05 -6.86
N VAL A 46 -29.17 7.99 -7.41
CA VAL A 46 -27.83 8.35 -6.96
C VAL A 46 -27.84 9.84 -6.58
N ALA A 47 -27.15 10.15 -5.49
CA ALA A 47 -26.87 11.52 -5.09
C ALA A 47 -25.37 11.65 -4.81
N VAL A 48 -24.77 12.70 -5.34
CA VAL A 48 -23.39 13.08 -4.99
C VAL A 48 -23.46 14.08 -3.85
N LEU A 49 -22.83 13.76 -2.74
CA LEU A 49 -22.68 14.65 -1.60
C LEU A 49 -21.29 15.29 -1.66
N PRO A 50 -21.17 16.54 -2.13
CA PRO A 50 -19.89 17.22 -2.18
C PRO A 50 -19.39 17.46 -0.75
N LEU A 51 -18.16 17.08 -0.49
CA LEU A 51 -17.48 17.40 0.76
C LEU A 51 -16.75 18.73 0.57
N GLN A 52 -17.28 19.79 1.17
CA GLN A 52 -16.66 21.11 1.10
C GLN A 52 -15.33 21.07 1.86
N ASP A 53 -14.27 21.59 1.22
CA ASP A 53 -12.89 21.58 1.75
C ASP A 53 -12.34 20.18 2.09
N GLY A 54 -12.92 19.15 1.47
CA GLY A 54 -12.48 17.77 1.63
C GLY A 54 -11.18 17.49 0.88
N GLU A 55 -10.32 16.69 1.49
CA GLU A 55 -9.10 16.16 0.88
C GLU A 55 -9.17 14.64 0.81
N PHE A 56 -8.49 14.06 -0.18
CA PHE A 56 -8.44 12.63 -0.37
C PHE A 56 -7.00 12.12 -0.27
N TYR A 57 -6.71 11.32 0.76
CA TYR A 57 -5.43 10.69 0.97
C TYR A 57 -5.51 9.21 0.62
N HIS A 58 -4.89 8.83 -0.49
CA HIS A 58 -4.93 7.46 -1.00
C HIS A 58 -3.80 6.60 -0.39
N TYR A 59 -4.13 5.34 -0.09
CA TYR A 59 -3.21 4.34 0.46
C TYR A 59 -3.24 3.06 -0.40
N GLY A 60 -3.21 3.19 -1.72
CA GLY A 60 -3.34 2.07 -2.65
C GLY A 60 -2.02 1.41 -3.03
N THR A 61 -0.89 2.05 -2.73
CA THR A 61 0.45 1.55 -3.05
C THR A 61 1.43 1.78 -1.90
N SER A 62 2.57 1.09 -1.92
CA SER A 62 3.65 1.27 -0.94
C SER A 62 4.15 2.73 -0.88
N ARG A 63 4.25 3.39 -2.04
CA ARG A 63 4.63 4.81 -2.11
C ARG A 63 3.65 5.72 -1.42
N GLU A 64 2.37 5.48 -1.66
CA GLU A 64 1.28 6.31 -1.12
C GLU A 64 1.14 6.15 0.39
N MET A 65 1.50 5.00 0.94
CA MET A 65 1.56 4.82 2.39
C MET A 65 2.46 5.88 3.04
N ILE A 66 3.63 6.14 2.49
CA ILE A 66 4.57 7.14 3.01
C ILE A 66 4.12 8.56 2.64
N SER A 67 3.78 8.82 1.38
CA SER A 67 3.44 10.16 0.93
C SER A 67 2.14 10.69 1.54
N SER A 68 1.09 9.86 1.63
CA SER A 68 -0.18 10.24 2.25
C SER A 68 -0.03 10.44 3.76
N THR A 69 0.73 9.57 4.44
CA THR A 69 1.02 9.76 5.88
C THR A 69 1.77 11.06 6.13
N MET A 70 2.77 11.38 5.31
CA MET A 70 3.50 12.64 5.42
C MET A 70 2.60 13.84 5.17
N ALA A 71 1.72 13.78 4.17
CA ALA A 71 0.76 14.85 3.87
C ALA A 71 -0.21 15.09 5.04
N ILE A 72 -0.78 14.02 5.62
CA ILE A 72 -1.67 14.10 6.79
C ILE A 72 -0.93 14.69 8.01
N GLN A 73 0.30 14.27 8.27
CA GLN A 73 1.07 14.81 9.38
C GLN A 73 1.43 16.29 9.18
N ASN A 74 1.66 16.73 7.94
CA ASN A 74 1.93 18.12 7.62
C ASN A 74 0.73 19.05 7.87
N LEU A 75 -0.51 18.54 7.93
CA LEU A 75 -1.66 19.32 8.35
C LEU A 75 -1.55 19.80 9.80
N VAL A 76 -0.84 19.07 10.64
CA VAL A 76 -0.65 19.40 12.05
C VAL A 76 0.65 20.18 12.25
N TYR A 77 1.74 19.68 11.68
CA TYR A 77 3.06 20.29 11.82
C TYR A 77 3.98 19.91 10.66
N ASP A 78 4.65 20.87 10.05
CA ASP A 78 5.58 20.61 8.95
C ASP A 78 6.69 19.64 9.37
N GLN A 79 6.71 18.47 8.78
CA GLN A 79 7.64 17.41 9.11
C GLN A 79 9.10 17.79 8.89
N ARG A 80 9.36 18.76 8.01
CA ARG A 80 10.71 19.30 7.80
C ARG A 80 11.20 20.10 9.01
N ALA A 81 10.29 20.75 9.73
CA ALA A 81 10.65 21.50 10.93
C ALA A 81 11.03 20.60 12.12
N ILE A 82 10.53 19.36 12.17
CA ILE A 82 10.92 18.38 13.20
C ILE A 82 12.40 18.01 13.10
N MET A 83 13.00 18.07 11.92
CA MET A 83 14.42 17.79 11.72
C MET A 83 15.34 18.72 12.53
N HIS A 84 14.96 19.98 12.71
CA HIS A 84 15.69 20.93 13.55
C HIS A 84 15.73 20.53 15.03
N LEU A 85 14.80 19.69 15.47
CA LEU A 85 14.73 19.16 16.83
C LEU A 85 15.51 17.84 16.98
N GLY A 86 16.13 17.35 15.92
CA GLY A 86 16.84 16.07 15.89
C GLY A 86 15.95 14.84 16.06
N VAL A 87 14.64 14.98 15.80
CA VAL A 87 13.68 13.89 16.00
C VAL A 87 13.69 12.90 14.83
N LYS A 88 13.92 13.40 13.62
CA LYS A 88 14.01 12.59 12.39
C LYS A 88 15.23 12.99 11.58
N ALA A 89 15.89 12.03 10.95
CA ALA A 89 16.95 12.30 10.00
C ALA A 89 16.41 12.76 8.64
N HIS A 90 15.21 12.29 8.26
CA HIS A 90 14.48 12.70 7.05
C HIS A 90 12.96 12.72 7.31
N PRO A 91 12.18 13.66 6.73
CA PRO A 91 10.73 13.79 6.95
C PRO A 91 9.94 12.51 6.63
N SER A 92 10.36 11.76 5.61
CA SER A 92 9.70 10.54 5.15
C SER A 92 10.19 9.25 5.81
N ILE A 93 10.80 9.34 7.00
CA ILE A 93 11.12 8.18 7.83
C ILE A 93 10.01 7.97 8.85
N PHE A 94 9.39 6.80 8.82
CA PHE A 94 8.34 6.40 9.75
C PHE A 94 8.69 5.08 10.43
N THR A 95 8.60 5.08 11.75
CA THR A 95 8.81 3.89 12.57
C THR A 95 7.66 3.78 13.55
N GLN A 96 6.95 2.66 13.56
CA GLN A 96 5.85 2.44 14.50
C GLN A 96 5.79 1.00 14.98
N ASN A 97 5.52 0.85 16.26
CA ASN A 97 5.47 -0.44 16.94
C ASN A 97 6.69 -1.32 16.58
N CYS A 98 7.90 -0.75 16.68
CA CYS A 98 9.13 -1.44 16.33
C CYS A 98 10.27 -1.13 17.32
N CYS A 99 11.22 -2.05 17.36
CA CYS A 99 12.54 -1.85 17.96
C CYS A 99 13.57 -1.84 16.84
N HIS A 100 14.40 -0.82 16.75
CA HIS A 100 15.46 -0.80 15.75
C HIS A 100 16.78 -0.27 16.31
N GLY A 101 17.88 -0.85 15.84
CA GLY A 101 19.24 -0.39 16.08
C GLY A 101 19.83 0.43 14.93
N ILE A 102 19.02 0.71 13.89
CA ILE A 102 19.45 1.47 12.72
C ILE A 102 19.67 2.93 13.08
N LYS A 103 20.79 3.46 12.64
CA LYS A 103 21.09 4.90 12.66
C LYS A 103 20.71 5.47 11.29
N PHE A 104 19.61 6.20 11.24
CA PHE A 104 19.16 6.86 10.02
C PHE A 104 19.97 8.12 9.71
N GLU A 105 20.11 8.41 8.44
CA GLU A 105 20.74 9.60 7.88
C GLU A 105 19.79 10.31 6.92
N ALA A 106 20.13 11.55 6.53
CA ALA A 106 19.36 12.31 5.55
C ALA A 106 19.29 11.63 4.17
N THR A 107 20.21 10.71 3.91
CA THR A 107 20.28 9.88 2.69
C THR A 107 19.34 8.67 2.70
N ASN A 108 18.52 8.50 3.75
CA ASN A 108 17.54 7.42 3.88
C ASN A 108 16.09 7.93 3.69
N PRO A 109 15.69 8.56 2.57
CA PRO A 109 14.30 8.94 2.37
C PRO A 109 13.39 7.72 2.13
N ASN A 110 12.11 7.90 2.42
CA ASN A 110 11.06 6.91 2.16
C ASN A 110 11.31 5.58 2.87
N ILE A 111 11.50 5.63 4.17
CA ILE A 111 11.61 4.46 5.04
C ILE A 111 10.32 4.28 5.84
N TRP A 112 9.84 3.03 5.89
CA TRP A 112 8.75 2.61 6.75
C TRP A 112 9.11 1.32 7.48
N ILE A 113 9.09 1.35 8.81
CA ILE A 113 9.32 0.17 9.64
C ILE A 113 8.13 0.01 10.58
N GLU A 114 7.47 -1.12 10.50
CA GLU A 114 6.27 -1.39 11.29
C GLU A 114 6.26 -2.83 11.83
N ASN A 115 5.80 -2.97 13.09
CA ASN A 115 5.67 -4.28 13.76
C ASN A 115 6.94 -5.14 13.63
N SER A 116 8.12 -4.56 13.84
CA SER A 116 9.38 -5.17 13.45
C SER A 116 10.47 -4.99 14.50
N TRP A 117 11.36 -5.98 14.57
CA TRP A 117 12.64 -5.89 15.27
C TRP A 117 13.78 -5.84 14.25
N VAL A 118 14.41 -4.67 14.08
CA VAL A 118 15.46 -4.45 13.09
C VAL A 118 16.79 -4.15 13.78
N PRO A 119 17.69 -5.15 13.95
CA PRO A 119 18.95 -4.95 14.65
C PRO A 119 19.92 -4.03 13.89
N SER A 120 20.93 -3.52 14.58
CA SER A 120 21.97 -2.64 13.99
C SER A 120 22.84 -3.32 12.93
N THR A 121 22.72 -4.63 12.78
CA THR A 121 23.38 -5.42 11.73
C THR A 121 22.72 -5.27 10.36
N TRP A 122 21.53 -4.68 10.30
CA TRP A 122 20.86 -4.39 9.02
C TRP A 122 21.38 -3.08 8.43
N THR A 123 21.45 -3.04 7.10
CA THR A 123 21.76 -1.83 6.34
C THR A 123 20.57 -1.47 5.46
N LEU A 124 20.08 -0.25 5.62
CA LEU A 124 19.00 0.31 4.81
C LEU A 124 19.56 1.41 3.91
N THR A 125 18.89 1.61 2.79
CA THR A 125 19.22 2.69 1.85
C THR A 125 18.07 3.71 1.78
N HIS A 126 17.25 3.63 0.77
CA HIS A 126 16.04 4.44 0.59
C HIS A 126 14.93 3.63 -0.07
N GLU A 127 13.68 4.09 0.10
CA GLU A 127 12.52 3.36 -0.43
C GLU A 127 12.46 1.92 0.09
N ASN A 128 12.70 1.76 1.40
CA ASN A 128 12.64 0.47 2.06
C ASN A 128 11.44 0.43 3.03
N ILE A 129 10.59 -0.57 2.87
CA ILE A 129 9.48 -0.88 3.77
C ILE A 129 9.78 -2.21 4.44
N ILE A 130 9.67 -2.26 5.76
CA ILE A 130 9.97 -3.44 6.56
C ILE A 130 8.78 -3.69 7.49
N THR A 131 8.18 -4.87 7.37
CA THR A 131 7.02 -5.25 8.18
C THR A 131 7.15 -6.67 8.73
N GLY A 132 6.66 -6.87 9.96
CA GLY A 132 6.47 -8.18 10.55
C GLY A 132 7.75 -8.92 10.99
N VAL A 133 8.89 -8.24 11.06
CA VAL A 133 10.17 -8.88 11.40
C VAL A 133 10.20 -9.26 12.89
N PRO A 134 10.35 -10.56 13.24
CA PRO A 134 10.46 -10.98 14.62
C PRO A 134 11.78 -10.53 15.26
N GLN A 135 11.92 -10.72 16.56
CA GLN A 135 13.23 -10.56 17.22
C GLN A 135 14.23 -11.53 16.59
N ASN A 136 15.36 -11.03 16.16
CA ASN A 136 16.35 -11.78 15.39
C ASN A 136 17.78 -11.22 15.57
N ASP A 137 18.74 -11.98 15.05
CA ASP A 137 20.16 -11.63 14.94
C ASP A 137 20.64 -11.58 13.48
N TRP A 138 19.72 -11.46 12.54
CA TRP A 138 20.03 -11.48 11.10
C TRP A 138 20.88 -10.27 10.70
N SER A 139 21.62 -10.44 9.62
CA SER A 139 22.36 -9.37 8.96
C SER A 139 21.85 -9.27 7.52
N ILE A 140 21.05 -8.23 7.26
CA ILE A 140 20.41 -8.02 5.96
C ILE A 140 20.77 -6.64 5.44
N SER A 141 21.14 -6.56 4.16
CA SER A 141 21.33 -5.30 3.45
C SER A 141 20.24 -5.14 2.40
N LEU A 142 19.42 -4.12 2.55
CA LEU A 142 18.39 -3.78 1.57
C LEU A 142 18.93 -2.75 0.58
N ALA A 143 18.93 -3.12 -0.70
CA ALA A 143 19.24 -2.21 -1.78
C ALA A 143 18.14 -1.14 -1.95
N PRO A 144 18.37 -0.05 -2.68
CA PRO A 144 17.36 0.94 -2.99
C PRO A 144 16.09 0.31 -3.60
N GLY A 145 14.93 0.71 -3.09
CA GLY A 145 13.65 0.24 -3.58
C GLY A 145 13.28 -1.20 -3.20
N ILE A 146 14.06 -1.88 -2.37
CA ILE A 146 13.74 -3.23 -1.90
C ILE A 146 13.01 -3.17 -0.56
N CYS A 147 11.86 -3.77 -0.51
CA CYS A 147 11.01 -3.90 0.67
C CYS A 147 10.96 -5.36 1.13
N VAL A 148 10.63 -5.55 2.41
CA VAL A 148 10.56 -6.87 3.02
C VAL A 148 9.36 -6.96 3.93
N ASP A 149 8.58 -8.00 3.75
CA ASP A 149 7.54 -8.42 4.66
C ASP A 149 7.87 -9.82 5.20
N VAL A 150 7.73 -10.01 6.50
CA VAL A 150 8.01 -11.29 7.15
C VAL A 150 6.74 -11.83 7.78
N ALA A 151 6.38 -13.05 7.41
CA ALA A 151 5.22 -13.74 7.92
C ALA A 151 5.61 -15.02 8.67
N PRO A 152 4.95 -15.33 9.81
CA PRO A 152 5.22 -16.57 10.53
C PRO A 152 4.73 -17.79 9.74
N MET A 153 5.52 -18.87 9.78
CA MET A 153 5.16 -20.19 9.29
C MET A 153 5.23 -21.20 10.44
N GLY A 154 4.19 -21.26 11.24
CA GLY A 154 4.20 -22.05 12.47
C GLY A 154 4.87 -21.33 13.64
N GLU A 155 5.43 -22.08 14.60
CA GLU A 155 5.92 -21.52 15.86
C GLU A 155 7.36 -20.99 15.80
N THR A 156 8.20 -21.53 14.91
CA THR A 156 9.66 -21.25 14.89
C THR A 156 10.23 -20.89 13.52
N GLN A 157 9.38 -20.79 12.53
CA GLN A 157 9.80 -20.49 11.15
C GLN A 157 9.09 -19.25 10.62
N TRP A 158 9.77 -18.55 9.72
CA TRP A 158 9.25 -17.36 9.04
C TRP A 158 9.55 -17.42 7.56
N VAL A 159 8.63 -16.87 6.77
CA VAL A 159 8.86 -16.58 5.36
C VAL A 159 9.25 -15.10 5.24
N LEU A 160 10.38 -14.85 4.62
CA LEU A 160 10.82 -13.53 4.23
C LEU A 160 10.39 -13.31 2.77
N ARG A 161 9.54 -12.30 2.54
CA ARG A 161 8.97 -11.97 1.24
C ARG A 161 9.50 -10.62 0.77
N PRO A 162 10.57 -10.60 -0.04
CA PRO A 162 11.04 -9.35 -0.64
C PRO A 162 10.07 -8.90 -1.74
N TYR A 163 9.95 -7.59 -1.94
CA TYR A 163 9.18 -6.99 -3.04
C TYR A 163 9.74 -5.60 -3.37
N GLY A 164 9.41 -5.08 -4.55
CA GLY A 164 9.84 -3.75 -4.97
C GLY A 164 8.91 -2.66 -4.44
N PHE A 165 9.48 -1.53 -4.03
CA PHE A 165 8.74 -0.34 -3.58
C PHE A 165 7.70 0.14 -4.61
N ASN A 166 7.98 -0.07 -5.89
CA ASN A 166 7.14 0.30 -7.01
C ASN A 166 6.39 -0.87 -7.65
N ASP A 167 6.50 -2.09 -7.11
CA ASP A 167 5.82 -3.24 -7.66
C ASP A 167 4.31 -3.06 -7.56
N ALA A 168 3.62 -3.27 -8.66
CA ALA A 168 2.17 -3.18 -8.72
C ALA A 168 1.48 -4.47 -8.23
N MET A 169 2.15 -5.61 -8.33
CA MET A 169 1.65 -6.95 -7.95
C MET A 169 0.21 -7.19 -8.45
N ARG A 170 -0.09 -6.68 -9.64
CA ARG A 170 -1.42 -6.75 -10.27
C ARG A 170 -1.37 -7.63 -11.51
N GLY A 171 -2.45 -8.37 -11.73
CA GLY A 171 -2.66 -9.13 -12.95
C GLY A 171 -2.39 -10.62 -12.81
N ASP A 172 -2.47 -11.30 -13.92
CA ASP A 172 -2.16 -12.73 -14.04
C ASP A 172 -0.64 -12.91 -14.04
N LEU A 173 -0.13 -13.90 -13.31
CA LEU A 173 1.29 -14.27 -13.32
C LEU A 173 1.80 -14.71 -14.71
N ARG A 174 0.89 -15.03 -15.63
CA ARG A 174 1.18 -15.34 -17.03
C ARG A 174 1.26 -14.10 -17.92
N ASP A 175 0.88 -12.95 -17.39
CA ASP A 175 0.94 -11.70 -18.13
C ASP A 175 2.35 -11.11 -18.02
N VAL A 176 2.98 -10.92 -19.17
CA VAL A 176 4.34 -10.34 -19.27
C VAL A 176 4.43 -8.90 -18.73
N SER A 177 3.31 -8.22 -18.53
CA SER A 177 3.26 -6.89 -17.94
C SER A 177 3.29 -6.90 -16.41
N THR A 178 3.07 -8.06 -15.77
CA THR A 178 3.17 -8.20 -14.32
C THR A 178 4.62 -8.16 -13.90
N GLU A 179 4.94 -7.24 -12.99
CA GLU A 179 6.31 -7.04 -12.50
C GLU A 179 6.46 -7.45 -11.03
N TYR A 180 7.62 -8.03 -10.73
CA TYR A 180 8.10 -8.31 -9.38
C TYR A 180 9.57 -7.95 -9.26
N LEU A 181 9.92 -7.16 -8.24
CA LEU A 181 11.27 -6.59 -8.06
C LEU A 181 11.77 -5.84 -9.32
N GLY A 182 10.84 -5.14 -10.00
CA GLY A 182 11.15 -4.38 -11.21
C GLY A 182 11.47 -5.24 -12.43
N ARG A 183 11.07 -6.52 -12.44
CA ARG A 183 11.26 -7.46 -13.57
C ARG A 183 9.94 -8.12 -13.94
N PRO A 184 9.67 -8.31 -15.25
CA PRO A 184 8.55 -9.12 -15.68
C PRO A 184 8.62 -10.54 -15.10
N VAL A 185 7.45 -11.09 -14.70
CA VAL A 185 7.34 -12.45 -14.11
C VAL A 185 6.78 -13.50 -15.06
N GLY A 186 6.24 -13.07 -16.22
CA GLY A 186 5.71 -13.91 -17.29
C GLY A 186 6.71 -14.32 -18.35
#